data_c835c6c1a3085da0707d260c9b6e60ff
#
_entry.id   c835c6c1a3085da0707d260c9b6e60ff
#
_cell.length_a   1.000
_cell.length_b   1.000
_cell.length_c   1.000
_cell.angle_alpha   90.00
_cell.angle_beta   90.00
_cell.angle_gamma   90.00
#
_symmetry.space_group_name_H-M   'P 1'
#
loop_
_entity.id
_entity.type
_entity.pdbx_description
1 polymer ?
#
loop_
_entity_poly.entity_id
_entity_poly.type
_entity_poly.pdbx_seq_one_letter_code
_entity_poly.pdbx_strand_id
1 'polypeptide(L)'
;EKDREKAMLKAEHLKELNEERKSLTGNAVEEARKLAEAEGDKKLLLLYLPALHESLAGIVAGRIKEEFYRPTFVVTKSEEGKVKGSGRSIPAYPMAESLEKAKELLLRFGGHPMAAGFSLEEKNLPLLKEKLEKDCSLEPEDMVEKLWIDTVLPFSYCTEEFTESLRILEPFGKGNEKPS
;
A
#
# COMPACT_ATOMS: atom_id res chain seq x y z
N GLU A 1 -25.65 7.36 -18.91
CA GLU A 1 -25.66 7.85 -20.29
C GLU A 1 -26.85 7.22 -21.05
N LYS A 2 -27.73 8.06 -21.60
CA LYS A 2 -28.91 7.58 -22.35
C LYS A 2 -28.60 7.26 -23.82
N ASP A 3 -27.49 7.78 -24.33
CA ASP A 3 -26.99 7.55 -25.67
C ASP A 3 -25.97 6.38 -25.66
N ARG A 4 -26.34 5.27 -26.26
CA ARG A 4 -25.55 4.04 -26.26
C ARG A 4 -24.20 4.21 -26.96
N GLU A 5 -24.15 4.94 -28.08
CA GLU A 5 -22.91 5.15 -28.81
C GLU A 5 -21.92 5.97 -27.99
N LYS A 6 -22.38 7.06 -27.37
CA LYS A 6 -21.54 7.87 -26.48
C LYS A 6 -21.10 7.08 -25.23
N ALA A 7 -21.97 6.22 -24.71
CA ALA A 7 -21.62 5.36 -23.58
C ALA A 7 -20.53 4.37 -23.97
N MET A 8 -20.57 3.76 -25.15
CA MET A 8 -19.54 2.86 -25.65
C MET A 8 -18.20 3.58 -25.84
N LEU A 9 -18.18 4.74 -26.51
CA LEU A 9 -16.96 5.52 -26.70
C LEU A 9 -16.30 5.89 -25.35
N LYS A 10 -17.09 6.29 -24.36
CA LYS A 10 -16.58 6.57 -23.01
C LYS A 10 -16.04 5.32 -22.34
N ALA A 11 -16.70 4.18 -22.50
CA ALA A 11 -16.24 2.91 -21.93
C ALA A 11 -14.91 2.45 -22.55
N GLU A 12 -14.76 2.59 -23.87
CA GLU A 12 -13.52 2.29 -24.58
C GLU A 12 -12.39 3.21 -24.09
N HIS A 13 -12.64 4.51 -24.02
CA HIS A 13 -11.64 5.47 -23.50
C HIS A 13 -11.24 5.17 -22.04
N LEU A 14 -12.19 4.83 -21.18
CA LEU A 14 -11.88 4.42 -19.79
C LEU A 14 -11.03 3.14 -19.75
N LYS A 15 -11.27 2.20 -20.66
CA LYS A 15 -10.47 1.00 -20.78
C LYS A 15 -9.02 1.32 -21.18
N GLU A 16 -8.82 2.19 -22.19
CA GLU A 16 -7.50 2.65 -22.61
C GLU A 16 -6.74 3.32 -21.46
N LEU A 17 -7.37 4.28 -20.76
CA LEU A 17 -6.79 4.94 -19.59
C LEU A 17 -6.45 3.97 -18.47
N ASN A 18 -7.26 2.92 -18.27
CA ASN A 18 -6.98 1.91 -17.27
C ASN A 18 -5.80 1.02 -17.64
N GLU A 19 -5.65 0.66 -18.92
CA GLU A 19 -4.48 -0.10 -19.39
C GLU A 19 -3.19 0.75 -19.28
N GLU A 20 -3.25 2.02 -19.65
CA GLU A 20 -2.14 2.95 -19.46
C GLU A 20 -1.75 3.05 -17.98
N ARG A 21 -2.73 3.25 -17.08
CA ARG A 21 -2.50 3.27 -15.63
C ARG A 21 -1.86 1.99 -15.13
N LYS A 22 -2.30 0.81 -15.62
CA LYS A 22 -1.71 -0.49 -15.25
C LYS A 22 -0.25 -0.58 -15.68
N SER A 23 0.06 -0.18 -16.92
CA SER A 23 1.42 -0.18 -17.45
C SER A 23 2.33 0.74 -16.64
N LEU A 24 1.92 1.99 -16.40
CA LEU A 24 2.67 2.94 -15.58
C LEU A 24 2.89 2.43 -14.15
N THR A 25 1.85 1.82 -13.56
CA THR A 25 1.96 1.21 -12.23
C THR A 25 2.95 0.05 -12.23
N GLY A 26 2.91 -0.83 -13.24
CA GLY A 26 3.84 -1.96 -13.37
C GLY A 26 5.29 -1.51 -13.39
N ASN A 27 5.62 -0.55 -14.26
CA ASN A 27 6.97 0.00 -14.36
C ASN A 27 7.44 0.64 -13.03
N ALA A 28 6.56 1.39 -12.38
CA ALA A 28 6.87 2.03 -11.11
C ALA A 28 7.07 1.01 -9.97
N VAL A 29 6.33 -0.09 -9.96
CA VAL A 29 6.52 -1.19 -8.99
C VAL A 29 7.88 -1.85 -9.19
N GLU A 30 8.30 -2.11 -10.44
CA GLU A 30 9.62 -2.67 -10.72
C GLU A 30 10.77 -1.75 -10.28
N GLU A 31 10.63 -0.44 -10.50
CA GLU A 31 11.59 0.54 -10.00
C GLU A 31 11.63 0.57 -8.47
N ALA A 32 10.45 0.63 -7.85
CA ALA A 32 10.31 0.63 -6.39
C ALA A 32 10.86 -0.65 -5.74
N ARG A 33 10.67 -1.83 -6.38
CA ARG A 33 11.23 -3.11 -5.94
C ARG A 33 12.75 -3.07 -5.85
N LYS A 34 13.40 -2.59 -6.91
CA LYS A 34 14.86 -2.45 -6.94
C LYS A 34 15.38 -1.53 -5.83
N LEU A 35 14.68 -0.44 -5.57
CA LEU A 35 15.01 0.45 -4.47
C LEU A 35 14.81 -0.22 -3.12
N ALA A 36 13.71 -0.99 -2.94
CA ALA A 36 13.43 -1.73 -1.72
C ALA A 36 14.48 -2.82 -1.44
N GLU A 37 14.90 -3.57 -2.47
CA GLU A 37 15.98 -4.56 -2.38
C GLU A 37 17.31 -3.91 -1.96
N ALA A 38 17.61 -2.72 -2.47
CA ALA A 38 18.81 -1.97 -2.10
C ALA A 38 18.79 -1.46 -0.65
N GLU A 39 17.62 -1.29 -0.03
CA GLU A 39 17.49 -0.94 1.40
C GLU A 39 17.83 -2.13 2.33
N GLY A 40 17.91 -3.35 1.82
CA GLY A 40 18.28 -4.55 2.58
C GLY A 40 17.30 -4.84 3.73
N ASP A 41 17.83 -5.01 4.95
CA ASP A 41 17.05 -5.41 6.13
C ASP A 41 16.39 -4.25 6.89
N LYS A 42 16.20 -3.10 6.23
CA LYS A 42 15.51 -1.96 6.84
C LYS A 42 14.09 -2.35 7.27
N LYS A 43 13.71 -2.00 8.48
CA LYS A 43 12.39 -2.28 9.07
C LYS A 43 11.25 -1.47 8.41
N LEU A 44 11.59 -0.38 7.75
CA LEU A 44 10.67 0.53 7.07
C LEU A 44 11.28 0.94 5.73
N LEU A 45 10.45 1.03 4.70
CA LEU A 45 10.84 1.44 3.36
C LEU A 45 10.35 2.86 3.07
N LEU A 46 11.26 3.78 2.74
CA LEU A 46 10.93 5.08 2.21
C LEU A 46 11.61 5.24 0.86
N LEU A 47 10.82 5.12 -0.21
CA LEU A 47 11.27 5.01 -1.59
C LEU A 47 10.95 6.31 -2.35
N TYR A 48 11.96 6.95 -2.91
CA TYR A 48 11.80 8.18 -3.67
C TYR A 48 11.78 7.91 -5.17
N LEU A 49 10.62 8.11 -5.80
CA LEU A 49 10.37 7.95 -7.23
C LEU A 49 9.94 9.30 -7.82
N PRO A 50 10.88 10.18 -8.14
CA PRO A 50 10.56 11.58 -8.50
C PRO A 50 9.71 11.72 -9.77
N ALA A 51 9.80 10.77 -10.70
CA ALA A 51 9.06 10.78 -11.96
C ALA A 51 7.65 10.17 -11.86
N LEU A 52 7.33 9.53 -10.73
CA LEU A 52 6.04 8.88 -10.53
C LEU A 52 4.93 9.91 -10.34
N HIS A 53 3.81 9.73 -11.04
CA HIS A 53 2.62 10.56 -10.80
C HIS A 53 2.05 10.29 -9.40
N GLU A 54 1.70 11.35 -8.67
CA GLU A 54 1.28 11.26 -7.25
C GLU A 54 0.09 10.31 -7.01
N SER A 55 -0.84 10.19 -7.96
CA SER A 55 -2.00 9.30 -7.86
C SER A 55 -1.64 7.80 -7.82
N LEU A 56 -0.45 7.43 -8.27
CA LEU A 56 0.02 6.05 -8.29
C LEU A 56 0.84 5.68 -7.04
N ALA A 57 1.34 6.66 -6.30
CA ALA A 57 2.22 6.43 -5.15
C ALA A 57 1.62 5.47 -4.11
N GLY A 58 0.33 5.62 -3.80
CA GLY A 58 -0.37 4.74 -2.86
C GLY A 58 -0.57 3.31 -3.35
N ILE A 59 -0.71 3.11 -4.66
CA ILE A 59 -0.84 1.78 -5.27
C ILE A 59 0.53 1.09 -5.23
N VAL A 60 1.59 1.80 -5.61
CA VAL A 60 2.95 1.28 -5.59
C VAL A 60 3.36 0.93 -4.15
N ALA A 61 3.09 1.83 -3.18
CA ALA A 61 3.35 1.55 -1.77
C ALA A 61 2.63 0.28 -1.28
N GLY A 62 1.39 0.07 -1.72
CA GLY A 62 0.63 -1.14 -1.41
C GLY A 62 1.28 -2.41 -1.92
N ARG A 63 1.71 -2.41 -3.19
CA ARG A 63 2.36 -3.57 -3.81
C ARG A 63 3.70 -3.92 -3.15
N ILE A 64 4.52 -2.92 -2.88
CA ILE A 64 5.80 -3.13 -2.20
C ILE A 64 5.58 -3.60 -0.75
N LYS A 65 4.60 -3.01 -0.03
CA LYS A 65 4.23 -3.48 1.31
C LYS A 65 3.79 -4.95 1.31
N GLU A 66 2.99 -5.37 0.33
CA GLU A 66 2.55 -6.77 0.21
C GLU A 66 3.72 -7.72 -0.06
N GLU A 67 4.65 -7.32 -0.93
CA GLU A 67 5.77 -8.15 -1.35
C GLU A 67 6.84 -8.30 -0.25
N PHE A 68 7.18 -7.21 0.43
CA PHE A 68 8.25 -7.20 1.46
C PHE A 68 7.71 -7.34 2.88
N TYR A 69 6.40 -7.24 3.07
CA TYR A 69 5.70 -7.19 4.36
C TYR A 69 6.31 -6.18 5.33
N ARG A 70 6.54 -4.95 4.84
CA ARG A 70 7.12 -3.83 5.61
C ARG A 70 6.32 -2.56 5.40
N PRO A 71 6.21 -1.68 6.41
CA PRO A 71 5.65 -0.34 6.21
C PRO A 71 6.39 0.35 5.08
N THR A 72 5.67 0.82 4.07
CA THR A 72 6.27 1.39 2.87
C THR A 72 5.68 2.76 2.58
N PHE A 73 6.52 3.75 2.46
CA PHE A 73 6.22 5.06 1.92
C PHE A 73 6.82 5.19 0.52
N VAL A 74 6.02 5.63 -0.43
CA VAL A 74 6.46 6.05 -1.76
C VAL A 74 6.32 7.55 -1.86
N VAL A 75 7.41 8.21 -2.19
CA VAL A 75 7.51 9.67 -2.26
C VAL A 75 7.74 10.09 -3.71
N THR A 76 7.01 11.09 -4.17
CA THR A 76 7.10 11.61 -5.53
C THR A 76 7.37 13.11 -5.50
N LYS A 77 7.92 13.62 -6.59
CA LYS A 77 8.05 15.07 -6.79
C LYS A 77 6.66 15.69 -7.00
N SER A 78 6.46 16.86 -6.43
CA SER A 78 5.21 17.63 -6.56
C SER A 78 5.50 18.99 -7.19
N GLU A 79 5.27 20.08 -6.45
CA GLU A 79 5.66 21.41 -6.85
C GLU A 79 7.17 21.59 -6.69
N GLU A 80 7.73 22.69 -7.24
CA GLU A 80 9.15 23.01 -7.10
C GLU A 80 9.60 23.00 -5.64
N GLY A 81 10.64 22.22 -5.35
CA GLY A 81 11.19 22.05 -4.00
C GLY A 81 10.31 21.28 -3.01
N LYS A 82 9.18 20.71 -3.45
CA LYS A 82 8.26 19.94 -2.60
C LYS A 82 8.06 18.52 -3.10
N VAL A 83 7.82 17.62 -2.17
CA VAL A 83 7.48 16.23 -2.43
C VAL A 83 6.22 15.82 -1.68
N LYS A 84 5.53 14.83 -2.23
CA LYS A 84 4.37 14.17 -1.61
C LYS A 84 4.67 12.70 -1.41
N GLY A 85 4.28 12.16 -0.26
CA GLY A 85 4.39 10.76 0.07
C GLY A 85 3.03 10.12 0.33
N SER A 86 2.93 8.87 -0.08
CA SER A 86 1.79 8.00 0.26
C SER A 86 2.31 6.69 0.81
N GLY A 87 1.78 6.29 1.97
CA GLY A 87 2.24 5.10 2.67
C GLY A 87 1.15 4.05 2.82
N ARG A 88 1.62 2.80 2.95
CA ARG A 88 0.83 1.62 3.31
C ARG A 88 1.57 0.85 4.38
N SER A 89 0.83 0.37 5.38
CA SER A 89 1.41 -0.22 6.57
C SER A 89 1.02 -1.68 6.78
N ILE A 90 1.72 -2.29 7.73
CA ILE A 90 1.38 -3.56 8.36
C ILE A 90 0.72 -3.29 9.72
N PRO A 91 -0.03 -4.24 10.30
CA PRO A 91 -0.77 -4.01 11.54
C PRO A 91 0.10 -3.54 12.73
N ALA A 92 1.35 -3.98 12.80
CA ALA A 92 2.27 -3.63 13.88
C ALA A 92 2.84 -2.20 13.81
N TYR A 93 2.66 -1.47 12.68
CA TYR A 93 3.21 -0.13 12.52
C TYR A 93 2.11 0.91 12.28
N PRO A 94 1.69 1.68 13.30
CA PRO A 94 0.67 2.71 13.18
C PRO A 94 1.22 3.95 12.45
N MET A 95 1.10 3.96 11.13
CA MET A 95 1.74 4.91 10.22
C MET A 95 1.37 6.38 10.49
N ALA A 96 0.09 6.66 10.80
CA ALA A 96 -0.36 8.01 11.10
C ALA A 96 0.31 8.58 12.37
N GLU A 97 0.49 7.76 13.41
CA GLU A 97 1.17 8.14 14.65
C GLU A 97 2.67 8.38 14.42
N SER A 98 3.28 7.59 13.54
CA SER A 98 4.70 7.77 13.17
C SER A 98 4.93 9.10 12.44
N LEU A 99 4.00 9.51 11.57
CA LEU A 99 4.05 10.84 10.94
C LEU A 99 3.78 11.97 11.94
N GLU A 100 2.88 11.77 12.91
CA GLU A 100 2.65 12.76 13.99
C GLU A 100 3.93 13.04 14.78
N LYS A 101 4.74 12.01 15.07
CA LYS A 101 6.04 12.16 15.75
C LYS A 101 7.08 12.93 14.93
N ALA A 102 6.87 13.03 13.61
CA ALA A 102 7.75 13.73 12.67
C ALA A 102 7.13 15.02 12.11
N LYS A 103 6.06 15.50 12.70
CA LYS A 103 5.26 16.63 12.17
C LYS A 103 6.05 17.91 11.92
N GLU A 104 7.11 18.15 12.68
CA GLU A 104 7.97 19.32 12.50
C GLU A 104 8.71 19.36 11.16
N LEU A 105 8.85 18.21 10.49
CA LEU A 105 9.46 18.09 9.17
C LEU A 105 8.44 18.19 8.03
N LEU A 106 7.14 18.13 8.35
CA LEU A 106 6.05 17.98 7.39
C LEU A 106 5.31 19.30 7.17
N LEU A 107 4.89 19.56 5.94
CA LEU A 107 3.99 20.67 5.60
C LEU A 107 2.52 20.28 5.87
N ARG A 108 2.17 19.05 5.51
CA ARG A 108 0.86 18.44 5.77
C ARG A 108 1.02 16.94 5.92
N PHE A 109 0.19 16.35 6.74
CA PHE A 109 0.09 14.90 6.86
C PHE A 109 -1.31 14.50 7.36
N GLY A 110 -1.65 13.24 7.17
CA GLY A 110 -2.91 12.67 7.67
C GLY A 110 -3.09 11.23 7.20
N GLY A 111 -4.01 10.53 7.84
CA GLY A 111 -4.30 9.16 7.50
C GLY A 111 -4.84 8.35 8.67
N HIS A 112 -4.69 7.05 8.54
CA HIS A 112 -5.08 6.02 9.49
C HIS A 112 -3.88 5.12 9.81
N PRO A 113 -3.98 4.20 10.79
CA PRO A 113 -2.86 3.31 11.11
C PRO A 113 -2.28 2.55 9.90
N MET A 114 -3.14 2.11 8.97
CA MET A 114 -2.74 1.29 7.82
C MET A 114 -2.39 2.07 6.55
N ALA A 115 -2.71 3.36 6.48
CA ALA A 115 -2.44 4.18 5.30
C ALA A 115 -2.37 5.66 5.67
N ALA A 116 -1.33 6.34 5.22
CA ALA A 116 -1.15 7.76 5.49
C ALA A 116 -0.52 8.48 4.28
N GLY A 117 -0.74 9.77 4.21
CA GLY A 117 -0.14 10.65 3.23
C GLY A 117 0.49 11.86 3.88
N PHE A 118 1.48 12.42 3.23
CA PHE A 118 2.17 13.63 3.71
C PHE A 118 2.73 14.47 2.56
N SER A 119 3.08 15.69 2.86
CA SER A 119 3.90 16.55 2.00
C SER A 119 4.97 17.24 2.83
N LEU A 120 6.14 17.46 2.22
CA LEU A 120 7.26 18.14 2.88
C LEU A 120 8.13 18.85 1.83
N GLU A 121 9.05 19.69 2.28
CA GLU A 121 10.09 20.22 1.43
C GLU A 121 11.12 19.13 1.11
N GLU A 122 11.52 19.02 -0.15
CA GLU A 122 12.40 17.94 -0.63
C GLU A 122 13.71 17.84 0.17
N LYS A 123 14.26 18.99 0.61
CA LYS A 123 15.46 19.04 1.46
C LYS A 123 15.33 18.31 2.80
N ASN A 124 14.07 18.17 3.31
CA ASN A 124 13.79 17.50 4.58
C ASN A 124 13.58 15.98 4.43
N LEU A 125 13.54 15.47 3.19
CA LEU A 125 13.29 14.05 2.94
C LEU A 125 14.32 13.12 3.62
N PRO A 126 15.63 13.40 3.58
CA PRO A 126 16.61 12.58 4.30
C PRO A 126 16.39 12.57 5.83
N LEU A 127 16.05 13.72 6.41
CA LEU A 127 15.79 13.85 7.85
C LEU A 127 14.53 13.07 8.26
N LEU A 128 13.48 13.13 7.41
CA LEU A 128 12.28 12.33 7.64
C LEU A 128 12.60 10.84 7.62
N LYS A 129 13.37 10.38 6.63
CA LYS A 129 13.79 8.98 6.52
C LYS A 129 14.52 8.53 7.78
N GLU A 130 15.55 9.25 8.19
CA GLU A 130 16.33 8.95 9.40
C GLU A 130 15.44 8.89 10.65
N LYS A 131 14.54 9.88 10.82
CA LYS A 131 13.65 9.92 11.99
C LYS A 131 12.69 8.73 12.00
N LEU A 132 12.03 8.41 10.88
CA LEU A 132 11.11 7.28 10.80
C LEU A 132 11.82 5.94 11.04
N GLU A 133 13.04 5.76 10.52
CA GLU A 133 13.87 4.57 10.78
C GLU A 133 14.25 4.46 12.26
N LYS A 134 14.70 5.55 12.86
CA LYS A 134 15.10 5.60 14.29
C LYS A 134 13.92 5.31 15.23
N ASP A 135 12.76 5.86 14.93
CA ASP A 135 11.56 5.71 15.75
C ASP A 135 10.79 4.40 15.48
N CYS A 136 11.26 3.59 14.53
CA CYS A 136 10.64 2.33 14.16
C CYS A 136 11.01 1.22 15.16
N SER A 137 10.04 0.82 15.97
CA SER A 137 10.18 -0.20 17.01
C SER A 137 9.77 -1.61 16.58
N LEU A 138 9.59 -1.86 15.26
CA LEU A 138 9.24 -3.19 14.76
C LEU A 138 10.34 -4.23 15.11
N GLU A 139 9.91 -5.41 15.48
CA GLU A 139 10.77 -6.56 15.66
C GLU A 139 10.62 -7.53 14.46
N PRO A 140 11.55 -8.47 14.25
CA PRO A 140 11.49 -9.42 13.12
C PRO A 140 10.15 -10.18 13.05
N GLU A 141 9.55 -10.50 14.19
CA GLU A 141 8.28 -11.21 14.32
C GLU A 141 7.07 -10.38 13.85
N ASP A 142 7.20 -9.05 13.84
CA ASP A 142 6.18 -8.14 13.34
C ASP A 142 6.18 -8.03 11.82
N MET A 143 7.32 -8.38 11.20
CA MET A 143 7.56 -8.30 9.75
C MET A 143 7.29 -9.64 9.05
N VAL A 144 6.58 -10.55 9.70
CA VAL A 144 6.12 -11.82 9.14
C VAL A 144 4.61 -11.79 9.05
N GLU A 145 4.09 -12.05 7.86
CA GLU A 145 2.64 -12.12 7.66
C GLU A 145 2.07 -13.30 8.46
N LYS A 146 1.08 -13.01 9.31
CA LYS A 146 0.42 -14.02 10.14
C LYS A 146 -0.85 -14.48 9.44
N LEU A 147 -0.89 -15.76 9.10
CA LEU A 147 -2.10 -16.43 8.63
C LEU A 147 -2.84 -17.00 9.82
N TRP A 148 -4.05 -16.53 10.05
CA TRP A 148 -4.94 -17.08 11.05
C TRP A 148 -5.76 -18.21 10.43
N ILE A 149 -5.68 -19.39 11.04
CA ILE A 149 -6.44 -20.57 10.61
C ILE A 149 -7.58 -20.78 11.61
N ASP A 150 -8.82 -20.70 11.14
CA ASP A 150 -10.00 -20.90 11.99
C ASP A 150 -10.13 -22.35 12.46
N THR A 151 -9.84 -23.30 11.56
CA THR A 151 -9.87 -24.71 11.89
C THR A 151 -9.04 -25.56 10.94
N VAL A 152 -8.56 -26.70 11.44
CA VAL A 152 -7.90 -27.70 10.61
C VAL A 152 -8.97 -28.59 9.96
N LEU A 153 -9.06 -28.56 8.64
CA LEU A 153 -10.02 -29.34 7.87
C LEU A 153 -9.34 -30.56 7.24
N PRO A 154 -9.72 -31.81 7.65
CA PRO A 154 -9.26 -33.02 6.97
C PRO A 154 -9.73 -33.04 5.51
N PHE A 155 -8.92 -33.55 4.58
CA PHE A 155 -9.26 -33.62 3.16
C PHE A 155 -10.60 -34.32 2.87
N SER A 156 -11.01 -35.24 3.71
CA SER A 156 -12.31 -35.94 3.59
C SER A 156 -13.53 -35.02 3.72
N TYR A 157 -13.36 -33.84 4.31
CA TYR A 157 -14.40 -32.82 4.43
C TYR A 157 -14.37 -31.79 3.30
N CYS A 158 -13.36 -31.81 2.43
CA CYS A 158 -13.28 -30.91 1.27
C CYS A 158 -14.23 -31.39 0.16
N THR A 159 -15.53 -31.29 0.40
CA THR A 159 -16.60 -31.69 -0.52
C THR A 159 -17.34 -30.46 -1.06
N GLU A 160 -18.04 -30.63 -2.19
CA GLU A 160 -18.90 -29.55 -2.72
C GLU A 160 -19.99 -29.18 -1.75
N GLU A 161 -20.59 -30.18 -1.08
CA GLU A 161 -21.64 -29.97 -0.07
C GLU A 161 -21.14 -29.11 1.10
N PHE A 162 -19.92 -29.37 1.61
CA PHE A 162 -19.32 -28.54 2.66
C PHE A 162 -19.08 -27.12 2.15
N THR A 163 -18.53 -26.96 0.94
CA THR A 163 -18.28 -25.64 0.33
C THR A 163 -19.58 -24.85 0.18
N GLU A 164 -20.66 -25.49 -0.27
CA GLU A 164 -21.97 -24.84 -0.36
C GLU A 164 -22.51 -24.42 1.01
N SER A 165 -22.30 -25.24 2.04
CA SER A 165 -22.76 -24.92 3.41
C SER A 165 -22.07 -23.67 3.97
N LEU A 166 -20.83 -23.35 3.55
CA LEU A 166 -20.12 -22.15 3.96
C LEU A 166 -20.74 -20.86 3.41
N ARG A 167 -21.57 -20.94 2.37
CA ARG A 167 -22.25 -19.75 1.81
C ARG A 167 -23.21 -19.09 2.81
N ILE A 168 -23.64 -19.80 3.84
CA ILE A 168 -24.47 -19.20 4.91
C ILE A 168 -23.73 -18.07 5.65
N LEU A 169 -22.38 -18.07 5.58
CA LEU A 169 -21.53 -17.07 6.20
C LEU A 169 -21.36 -15.81 5.33
N GLU A 170 -21.81 -15.84 4.08
CA GLU A 170 -21.73 -14.69 3.16
C GLU A 170 -22.75 -13.58 3.53
N PRO A 171 -22.44 -12.31 3.16
CA PRO A 171 -21.29 -11.83 2.40
C PRO A 171 -20.04 -11.63 3.27
N PHE A 172 -18.88 -12.04 2.76
CA PHE A 172 -17.60 -11.83 3.41
C PHE A 172 -17.10 -10.39 3.21
N GLY A 173 -16.35 -9.88 4.19
CA GLY A 173 -15.78 -8.54 4.15
C GLY A 173 -15.23 -8.12 5.50
N LYS A 174 -15.05 -6.81 5.69
CA LYS A 174 -14.55 -6.28 6.95
C LYS A 174 -15.47 -6.63 8.13
N GLY A 175 -14.91 -7.34 9.12
CA GLY A 175 -15.66 -7.82 10.29
C GLY A 175 -16.41 -9.14 10.10
N ASN A 176 -16.35 -9.73 8.90
CA ASN A 176 -16.81 -11.08 8.58
C ASN A 176 -15.88 -11.66 7.51
N GLU A 177 -14.67 -12.03 7.92
CA GLU A 177 -13.65 -12.54 7.01
C GLU A 177 -14.01 -13.94 6.51
N LYS A 178 -13.50 -14.29 5.33
CA LYS A 178 -13.72 -15.62 4.79
C LYS A 178 -12.97 -16.64 5.67
N PRO A 179 -13.60 -17.77 6.05
CA PRO A 179 -12.92 -18.83 6.80
C PRO A 179 -11.66 -19.34 6.08
N SER A 180 -10.62 -19.59 6.88
CA SER A 180 -9.30 -20.04 6.41
C SER A 180 -8.83 -21.29 7.15
#